data_ceaf80d5a58f6482e5474855b214a19e
#
_entry.id   ceaf80d5a58f6482e5474855b214a19e
#
_cell.length_a   1.000
_cell.length_b   1.000
_cell.length_c   1.000
_cell.angle_alpha   90.00
_cell.angle_beta   90.00
_cell.angle_gamma   90.00
#
_symmetry.space_group_name_H-M   'P 1'
#
loop_
_entity.id
_entity.type
_entity.pdbx_description
1 polymer ?
#
loop_
_entity_poly.entity_id
_entity_poly.type
_entity_poly.pdbx_seq_one_letter_code
_entity_poly.pdbx_strand_id
1 'polypeptide(L)'
;MRIVLDTNVLLSGLAYPRSLPGRILMQWHHGSIEVVLSNFILDELRRVLPRLSNRHGLTPAEIDDLVDILALQAEVVEPAAVLNDECRDVDDLPILGTLIAALERDQADCLVTGDKDLLELSERYPIMSVAQFCERYGI
;
A
#
# COMPACT_ATOMS: atom_id res chain seq x y z
N MET A 1 -14.55 2.55 -4.04
CA MET A 1 -13.24 3.21 -3.84
C MET A 1 -12.16 2.17 -3.92
N ARG A 2 -11.25 2.32 -4.85
CA ARG A 2 -10.10 1.45 -5.04
C ARG A 2 -8.82 2.25 -4.81
N ILE A 3 -7.94 1.75 -3.96
CA ILE A 3 -6.72 2.47 -3.60
C ILE A 3 -5.50 1.55 -3.71
N VAL A 4 -4.38 2.13 -4.09
CA VAL A 4 -3.07 1.50 -3.95
C VAL A 4 -2.55 1.85 -2.57
N LEU A 5 -2.08 0.87 -1.82
CA LEU A 5 -1.45 1.09 -0.52
C LEU A 5 0.04 0.86 -0.62
N ASP A 6 0.81 1.86 -0.19
CA ASP A 6 2.26 1.71 -0.04
C ASP A 6 2.56 0.64 1.02
N THR A 7 3.67 -0.05 0.84
CA THR A 7 4.12 -1.09 1.77
C THR A 7 4.16 -0.59 3.22
N ASN A 8 4.66 0.63 3.45
CA ASN A 8 4.76 1.17 4.80
C ASN A 8 3.40 1.37 5.47
N VAL A 9 2.36 1.69 4.71
CA VAL A 9 1.00 1.80 5.24
C VAL A 9 0.48 0.44 5.65
N LEU A 10 0.72 -0.59 4.83
CA LEU A 10 0.36 -1.97 5.16
C LEU A 10 1.09 -2.45 6.42
N LEU A 11 2.41 -2.23 6.48
CA LEU A 11 3.22 -2.60 7.65
C LEU A 11 2.72 -1.94 8.93
N SER A 12 2.46 -0.64 8.87
CA SER A 12 1.96 0.12 10.03
C SER A 12 0.59 -0.37 10.46
N GLY A 13 -0.30 -0.65 9.53
CA GLY A 13 -1.64 -1.13 9.84
C GLY A 13 -1.63 -2.54 10.45
N LEU A 14 -0.77 -3.40 9.96
CA LEU A 14 -0.63 -4.76 10.48
C LEU A 14 0.04 -4.78 11.87
N ALA A 15 1.04 -3.92 12.07
CA ALA A 15 1.75 -3.83 13.36
C ALA A 15 0.95 -3.07 14.42
N TYR A 16 0.14 -2.10 14.00
CA TYR A 16 -0.62 -1.22 14.91
C TYR A 16 -2.08 -1.12 14.46
N PRO A 17 -2.92 -2.12 14.76
CA PRO A 17 -4.30 -2.18 14.25
C PRO A 17 -5.19 -1.00 14.66
N ARG A 18 -4.85 -0.29 15.74
CA ARG A 18 -5.62 0.87 16.20
C ARG A 18 -5.20 2.19 15.57
N SER A 19 -4.13 2.19 14.79
CA SER A 19 -3.65 3.36 14.06
C SER A 19 -4.56 3.71 12.89
N LEU A 20 -4.36 4.88 12.28
CA LEU A 20 -5.08 5.25 11.05
C LEU A 20 -4.83 4.24 9.92
N PRO A 21 -3.58 3.79 9.66
CA PRO A 21 -3.37 2.70 8.70
C PRO A 21 -4.16 1.44 9.06
N GLY A 22 -4.24 1.10 10.35
CA GLY A 22 -5.03 -0.05 10.81
C GLY A 22 -6.51 0.11 10.49
N ARG A 23 -7.05 1.32 10.60
CA ARG A 23 -8.44 1.60 10.24
C ARG A 23 -8.69 1.43 8.74
N ILE A 24 -7.74 1.80 7.90
CA ILE A 24 -7.83 1.59 6.46
C ILE A 24 -7.89 0.08 6.16
N LEU A 25 -7.02 -0.72 6.79
CA LEU A 25 -7.03 -2.18 6.62
C LEU A 25 -8.36 -2.79 7.10
N MET A 26 -8.97 -2.24 8.15
CA MET A 26 -10.27 -2.69 8.63
C MET A 26 -11.36 -2.42 7.60
N GLN A 27 -11.35 -1.25 6.95
CA GLN A 27 -12.28 -0.93 5.86
C GLN A 27 -12.12 -1.89 4.69
N TRP A 28 -10.90 -2.25 4.36
CA TRP A 28 -10.64 -3.28 3.34
C TRP A 28 -11.20 -4.63 3.75
N HIS A 29 -10.94 -5.04 4.99
CA HIS A 29 -11.47 -6.30 5.53
C HIS A 29 -13.00 -6.36 5.46
N HIS A 30 -13.68 -5.25 5.76
CA HIS A 30 -15.13 -5.14 5.71
C HIS A 30 -15.71 -4.96 4.29
N GLY A 31 -14.84 -4.82 3.28
CA GLY A 31 -15.27 -4.64 1.90
C GLY A 31 -15.70 -3.23 1.53
N SER A 32 -15.49 -2.24 2.41
CA SER A 32 -15.84 -0.85 2.15
C SER A 32 -14.91 -0.19 1.14
N ILE A 33 -13.67 -0.66 1.05
CA ILE A 33 -12.71 -0.24 0.03
C ILE A 33 -12.09 -1.48 -0.63
N GLU A 34 -11.63 -1.29 -1.85
CA GLU A 34 -10.84 -2.29 -2.58
C GLU A 34 -9.39 -1.81 -2.64
N VAL A 35 -8.45 -2.75 -2.61
CA VAL A 35 -7.02 -2.45 -2.60
C VAL A 35 -6.34 -3.06 -3.81
N VAL A 36 -5.49 -2.27 -4.44
CA VAL A 36 -4.64 -2.70 -5.56
C VAL A 36 -3.20 -2.77 -5.05
N LEU A 37 -2.54 -3.88 -5.28
CA LEU A 37 -1.15 -4.10 -4.90
C LEU A 37 -0.37 -4.59 -6.13
N SER A 38 0.93 -4.78 -5.96
CA SER A 38 1.79 -5.42 -6.94
C SER A 38 2.62 -6.49 -6.24
N ASN A 39 3.22 -7.39 -7.01
CA ASN A 39 4.12 -8.39 -6.46
C ASN A 39 5.33 -7.74 -5.77
N PHE A 40 5.76 -6.56 -6.24
CA PHE A 40 6.81 -5.80 -5.55
C PHE A 40 6.41 -5.51 -4.10
N ILE A 41 5.18 -5.00 -3.90
CA ILE A 41 4.67 -4.66 -2.56
C ILE A 41 4.53 -5.93 -1.71
N LEU A 42 3.97 -6.99 -2.27
CA LEU A 42 3.81 -8.25 -1.57
C LEU A 42 5.14 -8.87 -1.15
N ASP A 43 6.14 -8.84 -2.03
CA ASP A 43 7.48 -9.35 -1.73
C ASP A 43 8.17 -8.51 -0.65
N GLU A 44 7.97 -7.20 -0.69
CA GLU A 44 8.50 -6.30 0.34
C GLU A 44 7.87 -6.59 1.71
N LEU A 45 6.56 -6.85 1.74
CA LEU A 45 5.87 -7.27 2.97
C LEU A 45 6.49 -8.54 3.54
N ARG A 46 6.71 -9.57 2.72
CA ARG A 46 7.33 -10.82 3.16
C ARG A 46 8.72 -10.60 3.74
N ARG A 47 9.48 -9.68 3.16
CA ARG A 47 10.84 -9.39 3.57
C ARG A 47 10.90 -8.59 4.86
N VAL A 48 9.98 -7.65 5.07
CA VAL A 48 10.05 -6.70 6.18
C VAL A 48 9.21 -7.11 7.39
N LEU A 49 8.07 -7.78 7.20
CA LEU A 49 7.21 -8.22 8.31
C LEU A 49 7.96 -9.01 9.41
N PRO A 50 8.92 -9.90 9.09
CA PRO A 50 9.66 -10.61 10.14
C PRO A 50 10.42 -9.69 11.09
N ARG A 51 10.81 -8.49 10.64
CA ARG A 51 11.51 -7.51 11.47
C ARG A 51 10.61 -6.87 12.52
N LEU A 52 9.30 -7.00 12.38
CA LEU A 52 8.30 -6.42 13.28
C LEU A 52 7.61 -7.49 14.13
N SER A 53 8.18 -8.69 14.23
CA SER A 53 7.56 -9.81 14.95
C SER A 53 7.27 -9.51 16.42
N ASN A 54 8.06 -8.64 17.06
CA ASN A 54 7.81 -8.17 18.41
C ASN A 54 6.55 -7.28 18.52
N ARG A 55 5.99 -6.82 17.41
CA ARG A 55 4.79 -5.99 17.37
C ARG A 55 3.55 -6.78 17.01
N HIS A 56 3.63 -7.64 15.98
CA HIS A 56 2.46 -8.41 15.52
C HIS A 56 2.40 -9.83 16.08
N GLY A 57 3.52 -10.36 16.57
CA GLY A 57 3.57 -11.68 17.19
C GLY A 57 3.40 -12.87 16.24
N LEU A 58 3.49 -12.64 14.93
CA LEU A 58 3.30 -13.67 13.93
C LEU A 58 4.57 -14.49 13.71
N THR A 59 4.40 -15.81 13.51
CA THR A 59 5.49 -16.70 13.09
C THR A 59 5.78 -16.51 11.60
N PRO A 60 6.96 -16.96 11.10
CA PRO A 60 7.24 -16.90 9.66
C PRO A 60 6.17 -17.58 8.80
N ALA A 61 5.64 -18.74 9.23
CA ALA A 61 4.58 -19.43 8.51
C ALA A 61 3.28 -18.60 8.48
N GLU A 62 2.93 -17.96 9.59
CA GLU A 62 1.76 -17.08 9.66
C GLU A 62 1.91 -15.84 8.80
N ILE A 63 3.12 -15.30 8.67
CA ILE A 63 3.41 -14.17 7.78
C ILE A 63 3.18 -14.58 6.32
N ASP A 64 3.69 -15.75 5.90
CA ASP A 64 3.49 -16.24 4.55
C ASP A 64 2.01 -16.42 4.24
N ASP A 65 1.25 -17.02 5.17
CA ASP A 65 -0.19 -17.21 5.03
C ASP A 65 -0.92 -15.86 4.93
N LEU A 66 -0.54 -14.88 5.75
CA LEU A 66 -1.14 -13.55 5.73
C LEU A 66 -0.91 -12.87 4.38
N VAL A 67 0.32 -12.89 3.86
CA VAL A 67 0.64 -12.26 2.58
C VAL A 67 -0.10 -12.96 1.44
N ASP A 68 -0.22 -14.29 1.47
CA ASP A 68 -1.01 -15.03 0.49
C ASP A 68 -2.49 -14.62 0.53
N ILE A 69 -3.06 -14.42 1.71
CA ILE A 69 -4.44 -13.96 1.87
C ILE A 69 -4.60 -12.55 1.29
N LEU A 70 -3.67 -11.64 1.60
CA LEU A 70 -3.71 -10.28 1.06
C LEU A 70 -3.63 -10.29 -0.47
N ALA A 71 -2.80 -11.14 -1.05
CA ALA A 71 -2.68 -11.30 -2.49
C ALA A 71 -3.98 -11.78 -3.14
N LEU A 72 -4.73 -12.64 -2.45
CA LEU A 72 -6.03 -13.12 -2.94
C LEU A 72 -7.12 -12.06 -2.84
N GLN A 73 -7.08 -11.21 -1.81
CA GLN A 73 -8.08 -10.18 -1.59
C GLN A 73 -7.84 -8.91 -2.40
N ALA A 74 -6.59 -8.64 -2.77
CA ALA A 74 -6.22 -7.47 -3.56
C ALA A 74 -6.33 -7.74 -5.05
N GLU A 75 -6.51 -6.67 -5.82
CA GLU A 75 -6.21 -6.70 -7.24
C GLU A 75 -4.69 -6.56 -7.39
N VAL A 76 -4.04 -7.49 -8.08
CA VAL A 76 -2.58 -7.46 -8.23
C VAL A 76 -2.24 -7.05 -9.65
N VAL A 77 -1.47 -5.97 -9.78
CA VAL A 77 -1.04 -5.42 -11.07
C VAL A 77 0.48 -5.49 -11.21
N GLU A 78 0.95 -5.53 -12.44
CA GLU A 78 2.38 -5.40 -12.75
C GLU A 78 2.72 -3.91 -12.74
N PRO A 79 3.77 -3.47 -11.99
CA PRO A 79 4.14 -2.06 -12.00
C PRO A 79 4.55 -1.59 -13.39
N ALA A 80 4.09 -0.40 -13.78
CA ALA A 80 4.56 0.24 -15.00
C ALA A 80 6.02 0.65 -14.85
N ALA A 81 6.76 0.67 -15.95
CA ALA A 81 8.12 1.19 -15.96
C ALA A 81 8.10 2.70 -15.76
N VAL A 82 8.93 3.21 -14.85
CA VAL A 82 9.01 4.63 -14.51
C VAL A 82 10.46 5.08 -14.66
N LEU A 83 10.65 6.28 -15.24
CA LEU A 83 11.99 6.86 -15.39
C LEU A 83 12.59 7.20 -14.03
N ASN A 84 13.90 7.04 -13.89
CA ASN A 84 14.61 7.21 -12.62
C ASN A 84 14.51 8.63 -12.06
N ASP A 85 14.26 9.64 -12.89
CA ASP A 85 14.13 11.03 -12.46
C ASP A 85 12.70 11.43 -12.06
N GLU A 86 11.72 10.54 -12.20
CA GLU A 86 10.33 10.81 -11.81
C GLU A 86 10.16 10.95 -10.30
N CYS A 87 10.97 10.25 -9.52
CA CYS A 87 10.90 10.28 -8.07
C CYS A 87 12.31 10.44 -7.49
N ARG A 88 12.42 11.19 -6.40
CA ARG A 88 13.70 11.44 -5.73
C ARG A 88 14.36 10.16 -5.24
N ASP A 89 13.58 9.26 -4.64
CA ASP A 89 14.06 7.96 -4.19
C ASP A 89 13.72 6.90 -5.23
N VAL A 90 14.75 6.26 -5.81
CA VAL A 90 14.54 5.22 -6.83
C VAL A 90 13.84 3.98 -6.26
N ASP A 91 13.91 3.75 -4.95
CA ASP A 91 13.21 2.63 -4.31
C ASP A 91 11.69 2.83 -4.30
N ASP A 92 11.21 4.06 -4.50
CA ASP A 92 9.78 4.39 -4.61
C ASP A 92 9.24 4.20 -6.03
N LEU A 93 10.09 4.01 -7.03
CA LEU A 93 9.65 3.87 -8.41
C LEU A 93 8.68 2.70 -8.64
N PRO A 94 8.89 1.50 -8.03
CA PRO A 94 7.91 0.43 -8.19
C PRO A 94 6.55 0.73 -7.55
N ILE A 95 6.50 1.54 -6.49
CA ILE A 95 5.25 1.98 -5.86
C ILE A 95 4.52 2.93 -6.81
N LEU A 96 5.22 3.92 -7.34
CA LEU A 96 4.67 4.83 -8.34
C LEU A 96 4.23 4.06 -9.58
N GLY A 97 5.03 3.11 -10.02
CA GLY A 97 4.69 2.24 -11.16
C GLY A 97 3.43 1.43 -10.92
N THR A 98 3.19 0.98 -9.69
CA THR A 98 1.96 0.27 -9.33
C THR A 98 0.75 1.20 -9.48
N LEU A 99 0.85 2.43 -9.00
CA LEU A 99 -0.22 3.43 -9.17
C LEU A 99 -0.49 3.70 -10.65
N ILE A 100 0.56 3.96 -11.43
CA ILE A 100 0.42 4.25 -12.87
C ILE A 100 -0.25 3.08 -13.60
N ALA A 101 0.19 1.86 -13.35
CA ALA A 101 -0.42 0.68 -13.96
C ALA A 101 -1.91 0.55 -13.62
N ALA A 102 -2.26 0.80 -12.36
CA ALA A 102 -3.65 0.76 -11.92
C ALA A 102 -4.49 1.87 -12.54
N LEU A 103 -3.93 3.08 -12.65
CA LEU A 103 -4.63 4.21 -13.29
C LEU A 103 -4.88 3.95 -14.78
N GLU A 104 -3.91 3.39 -15.48
CA GLU A 104 -4.04 3.06 -16.91
C GLU A 104 -5.15 2.04 -17.17
N ARG A 105 -5.44 1.17 -16.20
CA ARG A 105 -6.49 0.16 -16.28
C ARG A 105 -7.80 0.62 -15.63
N ASP A 106 -7.87 1.87 -15.17
CA ASP A 106 -9.02 2.40 -14.44
C ASP A 106 -9.35 1.54 -13.19
N GLN A 107 -8.32 1.06 -12.49
CA GLN A 107 -8.44 0.16 -11.34
C GLN A 107 -8.09 0.84 -10.01
N ALA A 108 -7.73 2.12 -10.00
CA ALA A 108 -7.43 2.83 -8.77
C ALA A 108 -7.87 4.28 -8.83
N ASP A 109 -8.25 4.80 -7.67
CA ASP A 109 -8.59 6.21 -7.49
C ASP A 109 -7.41 7.01 -6.96
N CYS A 110 -6.57 6.41 -6.12
CA CYS A 110 -5.40 7.08 -5.56
C CYS A 110 -4.42 6.08 -4.96
N LEU A 111 -3.23 6.60 -4.64
CA LEU A 111 -2.23 5.95 -3.80
C LEU A 111 -2.27 6.59 -2.42
N VAL A 112 -2.26 5.77 -1.39
CA VAL A 112 -2.13 6.22 0.01
C VAL A 112 -0.76 5.84 0.52
N THR A 113 0.00 6.82 0.97
CA THR A 113 1.40 6.65 1.38
C THR A 113 1.77 7.58 2.53
N GLY A 114 2.78 7.21 3.28
CA GLY A 114 3.43 8.11 4.24
C GLY A 114 4.79 8.62 3.77
N ASP A 115 5.22 8.23 2.59
CA ASP A 115 6.53 8.60 2.05
C ASP A 115 6.51 10.01 1.49
N LYS A 116 7.43 10.87 1.99
CA LYS A 116 7.48 12.28 1.59
C LYS A 116 7.82 12.47 0.11
N ASP A 117 8.69 11.63 -0.43
CA ASP A 117 9.10 11.75 -1.83
C ASP A 117 7.93 11.42 -2.77
N LEU A 118 7.08 10.46 -2.40
CA LEU A 118 5.86 10.17 -3.15
C LEU A 118 4.81 11.27 -2.96
N LEU A 119 4.66 11.79 -1.74
CA LEU A 119 3.70 12.87 -1.48
C LEU A 119 4.04 14.16 -2.22
N GLU A 120 5.30 14.42 -2.50
CA GLU A 120 5.73 15.56 -3.34
C GLU A 120 5.18 15.47 -4.77
N LEU A 121 4.76 14.31 -5.22
CA LEU A 121 4.21 14.09 -6.55
C LEU A 121 2.69 14.24 -6.61
N SER A 122 2.05 14.69 -5.52
CA SER A 122 0.59 14.77 -5.41
C SER A 122 -0.06 15.75 -6.39
N GLU A 123 0.68 16.69 -6.95
CA GLU A 123 0.18 17.59 -8.00
C GLU A 123 0.10 16.93 -9.38
N ARG A 124 0.91 15.88 -9.59
CA ARG A 124 0.99 15.16 -10.87
C ARG A 124 0.20 13.87 -10.87
N TYR A 125 0.02 13.25 -9.71
CA TYR A 125 -0.66 11.97 -9.54
C TYR A 125 -1.61 12.02 -8.35
N PRO A 126 -2.68 11.22 -8.33
CA PRO A 126 -3.60 11.18 -7.18
C PRO A 126 -2.93 10.43 -6.03
N ILE A 127 -2.17 11.15 -5.23
CA ILE A 127 -1.44 10.62 -4.07
C ILE A 127 -1.89 11.37 -2.81
N MET A 128 -2.22 10.63 -1.77
CA MET A 128 -2.69 11.18 -0.51
C MET A 128 -1.91 10.57 0.66
N SER A 129 -1.76 11.36 1.72
CA SER A 129 -1.29 10.82 3.00
C SER A 129 -2.40 9.98 3.65
N VAL A 130 -2.01 9.16 4.62
CA VAL A 130 -2.97 8.38 5.42
C VAL A 130 -3.98 9.31 6.10
N ALA A 131 -3.50 10.39 6.72
CA ALA A 131 -4.37 11.35 7.41
C ALA A 131 -5.35 12.02 6.45
N GLN A 132 -4.89 12.46 5.29
CA GLN A 132 -5.73 13.08 4.27
C GLN A 132 -6.82 12.12 3.79
N PHE A 133 -6.45 10.87 3.53
CA PHE A 133 -7.40 9.86 3.08
C PHE A 133 -8.46 9.58 4.13
N CYS A 134 -8.06 9.37 5.37
CA CYS A 134 -8.99 9.10 6.48
C CYS A 134 -9.95 10.28 6.70
N GLU A 135 -9.43 11.51 6.68
CA GLU A 135 -10.26 12.71 6.84
C GLU A 135 -11.28 12.84 5.71
N ARG A 136 -10.83 12.67 4.47
CA ARG A 136 -11.69 12.85 3.30
C ARG A 136 -12.81 11.81 3.22
N TYR A 137 -12.56 10.59 3.65
CA TYR A 137 -13.52 9.48 3.54
C TYR A 137 -14.15 9.06 4.87
N GLY A 138 -13.93 9.83 5.92
CA GLY A 138 -14.58 9.63 7.22
C GLY A 138 -14.15 8.35 7.95
N ILE A 139 -12.91 7.99 7.79
CA ILE A 139 -12.36 6.77 8.41
C ILE A 139 -11.72 7.06 9.76
#